data_20559bdca999e3d527ad7aab4ba0f8ba
#
_entry.id   20559bdca999e3d527ad7aab4ba0f8ba
#
_cell.length_a   1.000
_cell.length_b   1.000
_cell.length_c   1.000
_cell.angle_alpha   90.00
_cell.angle_beta   90.00
_cell.angle_gamma   90.00
#
_symmetry.space_group_name_H-M   'P 1'
#
loop_
_entity.id
_entity.type
_entity.pdbx_description
1 polymer ?
#
loop_
_entity_poly.entity_id
_entity_poly.type
_entity_poly.pdbx_seq_one_letter_code
_entity_poly.pdbx_strand_id
1 'polypeptide(L)'
;MNRSSAEIPSDIHSEFPRRTWLSRMSSAVMACGLTLGYGMFGTVIGWFLYPAKASSRTWQFLADLGSFAMGDSVTYEAPAGQKIVVTRLTNKGVPEDFIALSSICPHLGCQVHWESNNDRFFCPCHNGAFDKAGQPVSGPPKDSNKPLPRYPLKVENGLLFIEVPMEALV
;
A
#
# COMPACT_ATOMS: atom_id res chain seq x y z
N MET A 1 10.00 93.91 20.23
CA MET A 1 9.53 92.50 20.38
C MET A 1 9.99 91.70 19.17
N ASN A 2 11.12 91.00 19.30
CA ASN A 2 11.76 90.30 18.20
C ASN A 2 11.75 88.82 18.60
N ARG A 3 10.91 88.01 17.95
CA ARG A 3 10.87 86.55 18.15
C ARG A 3 11.91 85.95 17.18
N SER A 4 13.00 85.51 17.76
CA SER A 4 13.98 84.68 17.07
C SER A 4 13.36 83.35 16.78
N SER A 5 13.22 83.04 15.48
CA SER A 5 12.85 81.68 15.02
C SER A 5 14.05 80.77 15.22
N ALA A 6 13.92 79.81 16.12
CA ALA A 6 14.93 78.74 16.27
C ALA A 6 14.82 77.80 15.10
N GLU A 7 15.83 77.77 14.27
CA GLU A 7 16.04 76.71 13.26
C GLU A 7 16.28 75.36 13.95
N ILE A 8 15.46 74.40 13.60
CA ILE A 8 15.64 72.99 14.01
C ILE A 8 16.73 72.40 13.12
N PRO A 9 17.77 71.82 13.68
CA PRO A 9 18.81 71.19 12.89
C PRO A 9 18.27 69.93 12.21
N SER A 10 18.43 69.82 10.91
CA SER A 10 17.98 68.71 10.04
C SER A 10 18.97 67.54 9.96
N ASP A 11 19.75 67.27 10.99
CA ASP A 11 20.68 66.14 11.03
C ASP A 11 20.19 65.03 11.95
N ILE A 12 19.08 64.39 11.56
CA ILE A 12 18.80 63.06 12.08
C ILE A 12 19.47 62.07 11.14
N HIS A 13 20.78 61.92 11.20
CA HIS A 13 21.49 60.77 10.72
C HIS A 13 20.96 59.59 11.54
N SER A 14 20.14 58.74 10.89
CA SER A 14 19.66 57.48 11.43
C SER A 14 20.83 56.53 11.61
N GLU A 15 21.63 56.72 12.64
CA GLU A 15 22.49 55.65 13.15
C GLU A 15 21.59 54.53 13.60
N PHE A 16 21.48 53.48 12.79
CA PHE A 16 20.83 52.24 13.21
C PHE A 16 21.61 51.73 14.43
N PRO A 17 21.06 51.79 15.65
CA PRO A 17 21.80 51.38 16.83
C PRO A 17 22.22 49.94 16.68
N ARG A 18 23.47 49.59 16.94
CA ARG A 18 24.05 48.25 16.89
C ARG A 18 23.12 47.19 17.52
N ARG A 19 22.39 47.60 18.56
CA ARG A 19 21.39 46.77 19.25
C ARG A 19 20.23 46.33 18.35
N THR A 20 19.69 47.19 17.50
CA THR A 20 18.59 46.87 16.58
C THR A 20 19.07 46.00 15.42
N TRP A 21 20.28 46.17 14.97
CA TRP A 21 20.90 45.30 13.94
C TRP A 21 21.10 43.87 14.49
N LEU A 22 21.70 43.74 15.69
CA LEU A 22 21.88 42.42 16.35
C LEU A 22 20.56 41.73 16.61
N SER A 23 19.53 42.45 17.08
CA SER A 23 18.19 41.90 17.27
C SER A 23 17.57 41.38 16.00
N ARG A 24 17.67 42.13 14.89
CA ARG A 24 17.16 41.67 13.57
C ARG A 24 17.93 40.48 13.04
N MET A 25 19.24 40.45 13.18
CA MET A 25 20.06 39.29 12.78
C MET A 25 19.72 38.05 13.62
N SER A 26 19.58 38.19 14.93
CA SER A 26 19.16 37.08 15.79
C SER A 26 17.77 36.54 15.42
N SER A 27 16.80 37.44 15.17
CA SER A 27 15.46 37.03 14.72
C SER A 27 15.49 36.33 13.35
N ALA A 28 16.31 36.82 12.43
CA ALA A 28 16.46 36.21 11.11
C ALA A 28 17.08 34.78 11.21
N VAL A 29 18.15 34.64 12.00
CA VAL A 29 18.78 33.33 12.25
C VAL A 29 17.80 32.36 12.88
N MET A 30 17.02 32.82 13.88
CA MET A 30 16.01 32.02 14.55
C MET A 30 14.88 31.61 13.58
N ALA A 31 14.39 32.53 12.76
CA ALA A 31 13.38 32.24 11.75
C ALA A 31 13.88 31.23 10.72
N CYS A 32 15.11 31.40 10.21
CA CYS A 32 15.73 30.42 9.30
C CYS A 32 15.90 29.06 9.96
N GLY A 33 16.35 29.00 11.21
CA GLY A 33 16.48 27.73 11.94
C GLY A 33 15.16 27.00 12.11
N LEU A 34 14.09 27.73 12.45
CA LEU A 34 12.75 27.16 12.59
C LEU A 34 12.19 26.69 11.25
N THR A 35 12.32 27.48 10.19
CA THR A 35 11.81 27.07 8.86
C THR A 35 12.55 25.86 8.31
N LEU A 36 13.87 25.79 8.45
CA LEU A 36 14.67 24.63 8.07
C LEU A 36 14.30 23.40 8.91
N GLY A 37 14.17 23.54 10.23
CA GLY A 37 13.81 22.46 11.12
C GLY A 37 12.42 21.87 10.83
N TYR A 38 11.41 22.74 10.75
CA TYR A 38 10.04 22.30 10.44
C TYR A 38 9.91 21.81 8.98
N GLY A 39 10.63 22.43 8.05
CA GLY A 39 10.68 21.98 6.66
C GLY A 39 11.27 20.56 6.54
N MET A 40 12.40 20.30 7.20
CA MET A 40 13.01 18.97 7.24
C MET A 40 12.10 17.94 7.92
N PHE A 41 11.50 18.31 9.03
CA PHE A 41 10.54 17.44 9.73
C PHE A 41 9.33 17.12 8.85
N GLY A 42 8.77 18.11 8.17
CA GLY A 42 7.68 17.91 7.21
C GLY A 42 8.04 17.00 6.05
N THR A 43 9.25 17.11 5.52
CA THR A 43 9.73 16.23 4.43
C THR A 43 9.91 14.79 4.90
N VAL A 44 10.44 14.57 6.11
CA VAL A 44 10.57 13.22 6.70
C VAL A 44 9.20 12.60 6.93
N ILE A 45 8.24 13.35 7.50
CA ILE A 45 6.87 12.89 7.67
C ILE A 45 6.23 12.59 6.31
N GLY A 46 6.36 13.48 5.34
CA GLY A 46 5.83 13.29 3.98
C GLY A 46 6.38 12.02 3.35
N TRP A 47 7.67 11.75 3.49
CA TRP A 47 8.30 10.53 2.95
C TRP A 47 7.84 9.26 3.67
N PHE A 48 7.64 9.34 4.98
CA PHE A 48 7.14 8.21 5.77
C PHE A 48 5.65 7.90 5.49
N LEU A 49 4.82 8.93 5.36
CA LEU A 49 3.38 8.77 5.11
C LEU A 49 3.04 8.50 3.64
N TYR A 50 3.92 8.84 2.71
CA TYR A 50 3.72 8.66 1.27
C TYR A 50 4.84 7.80 0.67
N PRO A 51 4.81 6.46 0.89
CA PRO A 51 5.79 5.58 0.29
C PRO A 51 5.65 5.63 -1.24
N ALA A 52 6.60 6.25 -1.91
CA ALA A 52 6.58 6.50 -3.36
C ALA A 52 6.81 5.24 -4.22
N LYS A 53 6.97 4.06 -3.60
CA LYS A 53 7.23 2.82 -4.34
C LYS A 53 5.94 2.01 -4.41
N ALA A 54 5.36 1.92 -5.61
CA ALA A 54 4.42 0.85 -5.92
C ALA A 54 5.11 -0.50 -5.60
N SER A 55 4.44 -1.39 -4.87
CA SER A 55 4.96 -2.72 -4.57
C SER A 55 5.30 -3.41 -5.90
N SER A 56 6.56 -3.77 -6.11
CA SER A 56 6.96 -4.53 -7.29
C SER A 56 6.27 -5.89 -7.24
N ARG A 57 5.66 -6.29 -8.35
CA ARG A 57 5.14 -7.65 -8.50
C ARG A 57 6.24 -8.54 -9.04
N THR A 58 6.33 -9.75 -8.53
CA THR A 58 7.35 -10.71 -8.93
C THR A 58 6.74 -12.11 -9.04
N TRP A 59 7.23 -12.87 -10.01
CA TRP A 59 6.89 -14.28 -10.18
C TRP A 59 7.58 -15.11 -9.09
N GLN A 60 6.79 -15.82 -8.30
CA GLN A 60 7.26 -16.72 -7.26
C GLN A 60 6.95 -18.15 -7.65
N PHE A 61 7.89 -19.06 -7.39
CA PHE A 61 7.64 -20.50 -7.51
C PHE A 61 6.57 -20.94 -6.52
N LEU A 62 5.60 -21.71 -6.99
CA LEU A 62 4.52 -22.21 -6.16
C LEU A 62 4.64 -23.72 -5.96
N ALA A 63 4.69 -24.50 -7.02
CA ALA A 63 4.75 -25.95 -6.94
C ALA A 63 5.09 -26.59 -8.28
N ASP A 64 5.40 -27.91 -8.27
CA ASP A 64 5.46 -28.77 -9.45
C ASP A 64 4.04 -29.17 -9.90
N LEU A 65 3.78 -29.16 -11.19
CA LEU A 65 2.49 -29.56 -11.77
C LEU A 65 2.11 -31.00 -11.41
N GLY A 66 3.10 -31.89 -11.27
CA GLY A 66 2.91 -33.28 -10.90
C GLY A 66 2.47 -33.48 -9.44
N SER A 67 2.68 -32.50 -8.60
CA SER A 67 2.31 -32.57 -7.16
C SER A 67 0.84 -32.26 -6.87
N PHE A 68 0.09 -31.73 -7.88
CA PHE A 68 -1.33 -31.41 -7.73
C PHE A 68 -2.22 -32.44 -8.41
N ALA A 69 -3.10 -33.09 -7.68
CA ALA A 69 -4.22 -33.83 -8.27
C ALA A 69 -5.35 -32.87 -8.69
N MET A 70 -6.23 -33.34 -9.58
CA MET A 70 -7.41 -32.58 -9.98
C MET A 70 -8.36 -32.40 -8.80
N GLY A 71 -8.80 -31.18 -8.55
CA GLY A 71 -9.64 -30.83 -7.40
C GLY A 71 -8.87 -30.48 -6.12
N ASP A 72 -7.55 -30.71 -6.11
CA ASP A 72 -6.71 -30.32 -4.97
C ASP A 72 -6.59 -28.80 -4.85
N SER A 73 -6.40 -28.36 -3.63
CA SER A 73 -6.12 -26.97 -3.31
C SER A 73 -4.97 -26.84 -2.31
N VAL A 74 -4.16 -25.82 -2.51
CA VAL A 74 -3.05 -25.45 -1.62
C VAL A 74 -3.21 -24.00 -1.21
N THR A 75 -2.94 -23.70 0.06
CA THR A 75 -2.83 -22.31 0.53
C THR A 75 -1.38 -21.88 0.41
N TYR A 76 -1.15 -20.87 -0.40
CA TYR A 76 0.13 -20.21 -0.58
C TYR A 76 0.16 -18.92 0.23
N GLU A 77 1.22 -18.70 1.00
CA GLU A 77 1.45 -17.46 1.72
C GLU A 77 2.54 -16.67 1.01
N ALA A 78 2.15 -15.52 0.46
CA ALA A 78 3.05 -14.64 -0.26
C ALA A 78 4.00 -13.90 0.71
N PRO A 79 5.19 -13.46 0.24
CA PRO A 79 6.16 -12.74 1.08
C PRO A 79 5.60 -11.50 1.79
N ALA A 80 4.62 -10.84 1.19
CA ALA A 80 3.91 -9.69 1.79
C ALA A 80 2.72 -10.10 2.69
N GLY A 81 2.62 -11.39 3.09
CA GLY A 81 1.62 -11.89 4.03
C GLY A 81 0.24 -12.20 3.44
N GLN A 82 0.05 -12.04 2.11
CA GLN A 82 -1.22 -12.42 1.50
C GLN A 82 -1.38 -13.95 1.48
N LYS A 83 -2.54 -14.42 1.93
CA LYS A 83 -2.92 -15.83 1.84
C LYS A 83 -3.76 -16.04 0.58
N ILE A 84 -3.34 -16.99 -0.24
CA ILE A 84 -3.90 -17.26 -1.56
C ILE A 84 -4.24 -18.75 -1.64
N VAL A 85 -5.46 -19.08 -2.01
CA VAL A 85 -5.85 -20.46 -2.31
C VAL A 85 -5.63 -20.70 -3.80
N VAL A 86 -4.83 -21.71 -4.10
CA VAL A 86 -4.57 -22.16 -5.47
C VAL A 86 -5.20 -23.53 -5.64
N THR A 87 -6.11 -23.65 -6.61
CA THR A 87 -6.89 -24.88 -6.86
C THR A 87 -6.67 -25.34 -8.30
N ARG A 88 -6.48 -26.65 -8.50
CA ARG A 88 -6.44 -27.26 -9.83
C ARG A 88 -7.83 -27.69 -10.27
N LEU A 89 -8.34 -27.06 -11.33
CA LEU A 89 -9.69 -27.33 -11.87
C LEU A 89 -9.69 -28.35 -13.02
N THR A 90 -8.63 -28.38 -13.82
CA THR A 90 -8.49 -29.27 -14.99
C THR A 90 -7.07 -29.84 -15.10
N ASN A 91 -6.83 -30.75 -16.03
CA ASN A 91 -5.54 -31.44 -16.17
C ASN A 91 -5.03 -31.41 -17.62
N LYS A 92 -4.84 -30.21 -18.20
CA LYS A 92 -4.34 -30.01 -19.55
C LYS A 92 -2.84 -29.63 -19.59
N GLY A 93 -2.24 -29.32 -18.44
CA GLY A 93 -0.84 -28.87 -18.31
C GLY A 93 -0.63 -27.40 -18.66
N VAL A 94 -1.68 -26.59 -18.60
CA VAL A 94 -1.67 -25.16 -18.92
C VAL A 94 -2.02 -24.29 -17.69
N PRO A 95 -1.65 -23.01 -17.67
CA PRO A 95 -1.97 -22.13 -16.50
C PRO A 95 -3.47 -22.04 -16.21
N GLU A 96 -4.32 -22.19 -17.23
CA GLU A 96 -5.78 -22.15 -17.13
C GLU A 96 -6.37 -23.35 -16.38
N ASP A 97 -5.57 -24.39 -16.11
CA ASP A 97 -5.95 -25.50 -15.25
C ASP A 97 -6.06 -25.07 -13.79
N PHE A 98 -5.44 -23.97 -13.44
CA PHE A 98 -5.35 -23.50 -12.07
C PHE A 98 -6.04 -22.16 -11.89
N ILE A 99 -6.56 -21.97 -10.70
CA ILE A 99 -7.04 -20.66 -10.25
C ILE A 99 -6.38 -20.30 -8.92
N ALA A 100 -5.92 -19.06 -8.81
CA ALA A 100 -5.35 -18.51 -7.59
C ALA A 100 -6.20 -17.33 -7.14
N LEU A 101 -6.86 -17.48 -6.00
CA LEU A 101 -7.74 -16.47 -5.43
C LEU A 101 -7.29 -16.12 -4.01
N SER A 102 -7.53 -14.87 -3.61
CA SER A 102 -7.32 -14.47 -2.21
C SER A 102 -8.12 -15.38 -1.28
N SER A 103 -7.49 -15.91 -0.23
CA SER A 103 -8.19 -16.63 0.83
C SER A 103 -8.82 -15.69 1.87
N ILE A 104 -8.83 -14.39 1.60
CA ILE A 104 -9.41 -13.38 2.51
C ILE A 104 -10.74 -12.92 1.94
N CYS A 105 -11.81 -13.15 2.70
CA CYS A 105 -13.16 -12.74 2.34
C CYS A 105 -13.28 -11.21 2.30
N PRO A 106 -13.74 -10.61 1.18
CA PRO A 106 -13.83 -9.18 1.03
C PRO A 106 -14.94 -8.52 1.88
N HIS A 107 -15.72 -9.33 2.62
CA HIS A 107 -16.72 -8.81 3.56
C HIS A 107 -16.06 -8.26 4.84
N LEU A 108 -15.45 -9.14 5.65
CA LEU A 108 -14.83 -8.78 6.94
C LEU A 108 -13.50 -9.50 7.19
N GLY A 109 -12.78 -9.94 6.16
CA GLY A 109 -11.44 -10.49 6.29
C GLY A 109 -11.36 -11.94 6.79
N CYS A 110 -12.48 -12.67 6.89
CA CYS A 110 -12.47 -14.10 7.27
C CYS A 110 -11.75 -14.95 6.22
N GLN A 111 -11.20 -16.08 6.66
CA GLN A 111 -10.53 -17.00 5.75
C GLN A 111 -11.54 -17.78 4.90
N VAL A 112 -11.30 -17.80 3.59
CA VAL A 112 -12.05 -18.55 2.59
C VAL A 112 -11.26 -19.82 2.26
N HIS A 113 -11.95 -20.94 2.08
CA HIS A 113 -11.37 -22.22 1.66
C HIS A 113 -12.10 -22.80 0.44
N TRP A 114 -11.44 -23.69 -0.28
CA TRP A 114 -12.04 -24.41 -1.39
C TRP A 114 -12.82 -25.63 -0.87
N GLU A 115 -14.06 -25.79 -1.34
CA GLU A 115 -14.89 -26.98 -1.12
C GLU A 115 -15.01 -27.78 -2.43
N SER A 116 -14.19 -28.82 -2.61
CA SER A 116 -14.16 -29.62 -3.83
C SER A 116 -15.49 -30.34 -4.11
N ASN A 117 -16.21 -30.74 -3.07
CA ASN A 117 -17.52 -31.41 -3.21
C ASN A 117 -18.62 -30.47 -3.74
N ASN A 118 -18.47 -29.18 -3.54
CA ASN A 118 -19.45 -28.16 -3.93
C ASN A 118 -18.95 -27.27 -5.08
N ASP A 119 -17.72 -27.50 -5.56
CA ASP A 119 -17.09 -26.72 -6.63
C ASP A 119 -17.10 -25.20 -6.37
N ARG A 120 -16.85 -24.80 -5.10
CA ARG A 120 -16.96 -23.39 -4.68
C ARG A 120 -15.90 -23.01 -3.67
N PHE A 121 -15.67 -21.70 -3.55
CA PHE A 121 -14.96 -21.12 -2.40
C PHE A 121 -15.98 -20.70 -1.35
N PHE A 122 -15.72 -21.03 -0.10
CA PHE A 122 -16.66 -20.82 1.01
C PHE A 122 -16.03 -20.08 2.18
N CYS A 123 -16.77 -19.10 2.72
CA CYS A 123 -16.43 -18.34 3.91
C CYS A 123 -17.42 -18.71 5.03
N PRO A 124 -16.99 -19.40 6.11
CA PRO A 124 -17.88 -19.90 7.15
C PRO A 124 -18.46 -18.81 8.07
N CYS A 125 -17.83 -17.62 8.11
CA CYS A 125 -18.22 -16.58 9.06
C CYS A 125 -19.67 -16.10 8.87
N HIS A 126 -20.08 -15.87 7.61
CA HIS A 126 -21.43 -15.38 7.27
C HIS A 126 -22.00 -16.11 6.04
N ASN A 127 -21.59 -17.38 5.84
CA ASN A 127 -22.04 -18.21 4.72
C ASN A 127 -21.84 -17.57 3.34
N GLY A 128 -20.75 -16.79 3.17
CA GLY A 128 -20.35 -16.24 1.89
C GLY A 128 -19.85 -17.35 0.98
N ALA A 129 -20.40 -17.47 -0.22
CA ALA A 129 -19.89 -18.40 -1.22
C ALA A 129 -19.51 -17.70 -2.51
N PHE A 130 -18.50 -18.25 -3.17
CA PHE A 130 -17.98 -17.75 -4.46
C PHE A 130 -17.86 -18.95 -5.41
N ASP A 131 -18.10 -18.70 -6.68
CA ASP A 131 -17.92 -19.71 -7.72
C ASP A 131 -16.44 -20.03 -8.00
N LYS A 132 -16.18 -20.94 -8.97
CA LYS A 132 -14.81 -21.29 -9.40
C LYS A 132 -13.99 -20.09 -9.89
N ALA A 133 -14.64 -19.04 -10.40
CA ALA A 133 -13.99 -17.83 -10.87
C ALA A 133 -13.78 -16.77 -9.77
N GLY A 134 -14.25 -17.03 -8.54
CA GLY A 134 -14.17 -16.11 -7.43
C GLY A 134 -15.31 -15.08 -7.39
N GLN A 135 -16.36 -15.25 -8.22
CA GLN A 135 -17.52 -14.36 -8.20
C GLN A 135 -18.45 -14.71 -7.02
N PRO A 136 -18.97 -13.71 -6.30
CA PRO A 136 -19.80 -13.96 -5.15
C PRO A 136 -21.19 -14.48 -5.57
N VAL A 137 -21.59 -15.65 -5.05
CA VAL A 137 -22.85 -16.31 -5.38
C VAL A 137 -23.85 -16.30 -4.23
N SER A 138 -23.38 -16.16 -2.98
CA SER A 138 -24.27 -16.03 -1.82
C SER A 138 -23.64 -15.26 -0.66
N GLY A 139 -24.51 -14.84 0.29
CA GLY A 139 -24.14 -14.12 1.50
C GLY A 139 -23.72 -12.65 1.26
N PRO A 140 -23.23 -11.97 2.29
CA PRO A 140 -22.90 -10.54 2.23
C PRO A 140 -21.93 -10.12 1.13
N PRO A 141 -20.96 -10.95 0.68
CA PRO A 141 -20.15 -10.62 -0.48
C PRO A 141 -20.96 -10.45 -1.77
N LYS A 142 -22.04 -11.24 -1.94
CA LYS A 142 -22.95 -11.11 -3.09
C LYS A 142 -23.73 -9.80 -3.02
N ASP A 143 -24.25 -9.42 -1.86
CA ASP A 143 -25.03 -8.19 -1.68
C ASP A 143 -24.20 -6.95 -2.00
N SER A 144 -22.91 -7.00 -1.70
CA SER A 144 -21.95 -5.93 -1.99
C SER A 144 -21.21 -6.08 -3.33
N ASN A 145 -21.50 -7.15 -4.10
CA ASN A 145 -20.86 -7.49 -5.37
C ASN A 145 -19.32 -7.45 -5.33
N LYS A 146 -18.73 -8.03 -4.28
CA LYS A 146 -17.28 -8.04 -4.05
C LYS A 146 -16.69 -9.43 -4.37
N PRO A 147 -16.04 -9.63 -5.53
CA PRO A 147 -15.37 -10.88 -5.87
C PRO A 147 -14.08 -11.07 -5.08
N LEU A 148 -13.59 -12.32 -5.04
CA LEU A 148 -12.25 -12.62 -4.52
C LEU A 148 -11.19 -12.09 -5.50
N PRO A 149 -10.19 -11.34 -5.02
CA PRO A 149 -9.04 -10.94 -5.82
C PRO A 149 -8.35 -12.15 -6.46
N ARG A 150 -8.03 -12.04 -7.76
CA ARG A 150 -7.36 -13.09 -8.54
C ARG A 150 -5.89 -12.74 -8.73
N TYR A 151 -5.03 -13.76 -8.69
CA TYR A 151 -3.60 -13.65 -8.93
C TYR A 151 -3.22 -14.34 -10.24
N PRO A 152 -2.38 -13.71 -11.07
CA PRO A 152 -1.88 -14.30 -12.30
C PRO A 152 -1.04 -15.54 -12.02
N LEU A 153 -1.20 -16.55 -12.87
CA LEU A 153 -0.43 -17.80 -12.86
C LEU A 153 0.27 -17.98 -14.19
N LYS A 154 1.44 -18.63 -14.19
CA LYS A 154 2.11 -19.09 -15.38
C LYS A 154 2.72 -20.48 -15.15
N VAL A 155 2.85 -21.25 -16.24
CA VAL A 155 3.51 -22.54 -16.22
C VAL A 155 4.76 -22.45 -17.09
N GLU A 156 5.90 -22.83 -16.55
CA GLU A 156 7.18 -22.92 -17.26
C GLU A 156 7.89 -24.21 -16.87
N ASN A 157 8.28 -25.02 -17.85
CA ASN A 157 9.04 -26.27 -17.64
C ASN A 157 8.40 -27.24 -16.63
N GLY A 158 7.06 -27.35 -16.60
CA GLY A 158 6.35 -28.21 -15.66
C GLY A 158 6.23 -27.64 -14.24
N LEU A 159 6.64 -26.38 -14.03
CA LEU A 159 6.56 -25.68 -12.77
C LEU A 159 5.49 -24.58 -12.82
N LEU A 160 4.73 -24.45 -11.75
CA LEU A 160 3.70 -23.42 -11.56
C LEU A 160 4.29 -22.22 -10.80
N PHE A 161 4.08 -21.03 -11.36
CA PHE A 161 4.47 -19.76 -10.76
C PHE A 161 3.25 -18.87 -10.55
N ILE A 162 3.32 -18.03 -9.53
CA ILE A 162 2.31 -17.04 -9.18
C ILE A 162 2.92 -15.63 -9.13
N GLU A 163 2.21 -14.65 -9.67
CA GLU A 163 2.62 -13.24 -9.57
C GLU A 163 2.01 -12.61 -8.33
N VAL A 164 2.87 -12.23 -7.38
CA VAL A 164 2.47 -11.62 -6.11
C VAL A 164 3.21 -10.30 -5.87
N PRO A 165 2.59 -9.36 -5.15
CA PRO A 165 3.29 -8.17 -4.69
C PRO A 165 4.38 -8.56 -3.69
N MET A 166 5.56 -7.98 -3.88
CA MET A 166 6.65 -8.05 -2.93
C MET A 166 6.61 -6.78 -2.08
N GLU A 167 6.56 -6.94 -0.78
CA GLU A 167 6.80 -5.82 0.11
C GLU A 167 8.29 -5.48 0.00
N ALA A 168 8.60 -4.24 -0.37
CA ALA A 168 9.97 -3.78 -0.27
C ALA A 168 10.30 -3.76 1.23
N LEU A 169 11.19 -4.64 1.67
CA LEU A 169 11.81 -4.52 2.99
C LEU A 169 12.51 -3.15 3.02
N VAL A 170 11.94 -2.22 3.77
CA VAL A 170 12.48 -0.87 3.99
C VAL A 170 13.49 -0.96 5.13
#